data_60321caed5c202b032da33004f6a198a
#
_entry.id   60321caed5c202b032da33004f6a198a
#
_cell.length_a   1.000
_cell.length_b   1.000
_cell.length_c   1.000
_cell.angle_alpha   90.00
_cell.angle_beta   90.00
_cell.angle_gamma   90.00
#
_symmetry.space_group_name_H-M   'P 1'
#
loop_
_entity.id
_entity.type
_entity.pdbx_description
1 polymer ?
#
loop_
_entity_poly.entity_id
_entity_poly.type
_entity_poly.pdbx_seq_one_letter_code
_entity_poly.pdbx_strand_id
1 'polypeptide(L)'
;MKNSRFFSVMVVGENPNELMENYKYGKKVEPYVAYKYLDAEKYKKTTIKLIEGLINNFDSIKIDGLHLDTLKSRLKDLENMSNFEFYKELTEGLYYDEEGNALSDENPDGHWNTCNIGRNFAIPLKLKDGSESYTARNKDIDWDAMHKANKKVYASAWELVMEGREPSTDEERTIYNSMKDKDMYFSKFKSKEHYVNYSTSYWNYAYVDEKQKWVDINSAKNEEEWINAFYERFVLPLHDNDLITIFECSINN
;
A
#
# COMPACT_ATOMS: atom_id res chain seq x y z
N MET A 1 11.39 -17.49 -3.25
CA MET A 1 10.59 -17.04 -2.09
C MET A 1 9.60 -16.03 -2.62
N LYS A 2 8.28 -16.19 -2.37
CA LYS A 2 7.31 -15.14 -2.72
C LYS A 2 7.63 -13.92 -1.86
N ASN A 3 7.88 -12.78 -2.47
CA ASN A 3 8.11 -11.53 -1.74
C ASN A 3 6.77 -11.03 -1.19
N SER A 4 6.54 -11.21 0.11
CA SER A 4 5.38 -10.62 0.78
C SER A 4 5.67 -9.14 1.07
N ARG A 5 4.77 -8.27 0.66
CA ARG A 5 4.78 -6.85 1.03
C ARG A 5 3.91 -6.65 2.25
N PHE A 6 4.48 -6.09 3.33
CA PHE A 6 3.77 -5.76 4.56
C PHE A 6 3.38 -4.28 4.60
N PHE A 7 2.25 -3.98 5.20
CA PHE A 7 1.76 -2.63 5.39
C PHE A 7 0.78 -2.53 6.58
N SER A 8 0.63 -1.34 7.14
CA SER A 8 -0.30 -1.08 8.24
C SER A 8 -1.60 -0.46 7.76
N VAL A 9 -2.71 -0.81 8.42
CA VAL A 9 -4.05 -0.26 8.17
C VAL A 9 -4.65 0.23 9.47
N MET A 10 -5.09 1.48 9.49
CA MET A 10 -5.88 2.03 10.58
C MET A 10 -7.37 1.78 10.31
N VAL A 11 -8.02 1.08 11.20
CA VAL A 11 -9.45 0.76 11.11
C VAL A 11 -10.22 1.46 12.24
N VAL A 12 -11.30 2.13 11.90
CA VAL A 12 -12.16 2.84 12.85
C VAL A 12 -13.56 2.22 12.84
N GLY A 13 -13.96 1.63 13.96
CA GLY A 13 -15.26 0.99 14.13
C GLY A 13 -15.27 -0.09 15.20
N GLU A 14 -16.47 -0.46 15.67
CA GLU A 14 -16.65 -1.42 16.76
C GLU A 14 -16.28 -2.86 16.37
N ASN A 15 -16.42 -3.21 15.08
CA ASN A 15 -16.16 -4.55 14.56
C ASN A 15 -15.01 -4.53 13.54
N PRO A 16 -13.77 -4.20 13.95
CA PRO A 16 -12.67 -3.97 13.02
C PRO A 16 -12.31 -5.21 12.17
N ASN A 17 -12.46 -6.42 12.71
CA ASN A 17 -12.22 -7.65 11.95
C ASN A 17 -13.25 -7.85 10.82
N GLU A 18 -14.53 -7.54 11.06
CA GLU A 18 -15.59 -7.64 10.04
C GLU A 18 -15.36 -6.60 8.93
N LEU A 19 -14.99 -5.37 9.29
CA LEU A 19 -14.64 -4.34 8.34
C LEU A 19 -13.49 -4.78 7.44
N MET A 20 -12.43 -5.33 8.02
CA MET A 20 -11.28 -5.82 7.28
C MET A 20 -11.57 -7.02 6.40
N GLU A 21 -12.45 -7.94 6.83
CA GLU A 21 -12.81 -9.14 6.04
C GLU A 21 -13.40 -8.78 4.67
N ASN A 22 -14.00 -7.60 4.51
CA ASN A 22 -14.52 -7.12 3.23
C ASN A 22 -13.42 -6.85 2.19
N TYR A 23 -12.16 -6.74 2.60
CA TYR A 23 -11.02 -6.41 1.74
C TYR A 23 -10.02 -7.56 1.59
N LYS A 24 -10.42 -8.78 1.94
CA LYS A 24 -9.58 -9.96 1.83
C LYS A 24 -9.55 -10.50 0.40
N TYR A 25 -8.35 -10.75 -0.14
CA TYR A 25 -8.19 -11.52 -1.37
C TYR A 25 -8.73 -12.93 -1.22
N GLY A 26 -9.36 -13.44 -2.28
CA GLY A 26 -9.93 -14.78 -2.30
C GLY A 26 -11.20 -14.96 -1.48
N LYS A 27 -11.73 -13.90 -0.85
CA LYS A 27 -13.09 -13.92 -0.31
C LYS A 27 -14.06 -14.06 -1.48
N LYS A 28 -14.93 -15.06 -1.40
CA LYS A 28 -15.96 -15.26 -2.42
C LYS A 28 -17.11 -14.28 -2.22
N VAL A 29 -17.57 -13.70 -3.32
CA VAL A 29 -18.72 -12.79 -3.38
C VAL A 29 -19.74 -13.34 -4.39
N GLU A 30 -20.92 -12.75 -4.45
CA GLU A 30 -21.89 -13.07 -5.52
C GLU A 30 -21.24 -12.84 -6.89
N PRO A 31 -21.38 -13.79 -7.83
CA PRO A 31 -20.77 -13.67 -9.14
C PRO A 31 -21.16 -12.38 -9.84
N TYR A 32 -20.19 -11.70 -10.40
CA TYR A 32 -20.38 -10.46 -11.16
C TYR A 32 -19.67 -10.55 -12.50
N VAL A 33 -20.10 -9.74 -13.47
CA VAL A 33 -19.47 -9.64 -14.79
C VAL A 33 -18.11 -8.94 -14.64
N ALA A 34 -17.03 -9.74 -14.68
CA ALA A 34 -15.67 -9.22 -14.64
C ALA A 34 -15.22 -8.66 -15.98
N TYR A 35 -15.58 -9.35 -17.08
CA TYR A 35 -15.25 -8.93 -18.44
C TYR A 35 -16.45 -9.15 -19.36
N LYS A 36 -16.81 -8.11 -20.13
CA LYS A 36 -17.84 -8.22 -21.17
C LYS A 36 -17.23 -8.67 -22.49
N TYR A 37 -17.82 -9.67 -23.12
CA TYR A 37 -17.34 -10.15 -24.42
C TYR A 37 -17.36 -9.05 -25.49
N LEU A 38 -18.38 -8.18 -25.48
CA LEU A 38 -18.48 -7.05 -26.41
C LEU A 38 -17.33 -6.03 -26.30
N ASP A 39 -16.66 -5.99 -25.16
CA ASP A 39 -15.51 -5.11 -24.93
C ASP A 39 -14.16 -5.77 -25.27
N ALA A 40 -14.13 -7.00 -25.81
CA ALA A 40 -12.90 -7.75 -26.06
C ALA A 40 -11.88 -6.98 -26.91
N GLU A 41 -12.33 -6.28 -27.96
CA GLU A 41 -11.47 -5.43 -28.80
C GLU A 41 -10.84 -4.27 -28.00
N LYS A 42 -11.63 -3.64 -27.13
CA LYS A 42 -11.16 -2.55 -26.26
C LYS A 42 -10.10 -3.04 -25.29
N TYR A 43 -10.33 -4.19 -24.64
CA TYR A 43 -9.35 -4.79 -23.73
C TYR A 43 -8.04 -5.11 -24.47
N LYS A 44 -8.12 -5.75 -25.65
CA LYS A 44 -6.96 -6.05 -26.48
C LYS A 44 -6.17 -4.79 -26.85
N LYS A 45 -6.84 -3.75 -27.33
CA LYS A 45 -6.20 -2.46 -27.67
C LYS A 45 -5.52 -1.82 -26.45
N THR A 46 -6.15 -1.90 -25.27
CA THR A 46 -5.57 -1.37 -24.03
C THR A 46 -4.31 -2.13 -23.62
N THR A 47 -4.32 -3.47 -23.73
CA THR A 47 -3.16 -4.31 -23.43
C THR A 47 -2.00 -4.04 -24.39
N ILE A 48 -2.28 -3.90 -25.68
CA ILE A 48 -1.27 -3.53 -26.70
C ILE A 48 -0.61 -2.20 -26.33
N LYS A 49 -1.39 -1.15 -26.05
CA LYS A 49 -0.86 0.17 -25.65
C LYS A 49 0.00 0.10 -24.40
N LEU A 50 -0.39 -0.71 -23.42
CA LEU A 50 0.40 -0.91 -22.21
C LEU A 50 1.77 -1.51 -22.54
N ILE A 51 1.81 -2.57 -23.36
CA ILE A 51 3.06 -3.24 -23.75
C ILE A 51 3.94 -2.31 -24.60
N GLU A 52 3.36 -1.56 -25.53
CA GLU A 52 4.08 -0.52 -26.30
C GLU A 52 4.71 0.52 -25.36
N GLY A 53 3.95 0.98 -24.36
CA GLY A 53 4.44 1.90 -23.34
C GLY A 53 5.61 1.33 -22.53
N LEU A 54 5.55 0.05 -22.14
CA LEU A 54 6.65 -0.64 -21.46
C LEU A 54 7.89 -0.78 -22.37
N ILE A 55 7.71 -1.12 -23.65
CA ILE A 55 8.80 -1.22 -24.63
C ILE A 55 9.49 0.15 -24.80
N ASN A 56 8.70 1.21 -25.02
CA ASN A 56 9.23 2.55 -25.27
C ASN A 56 9.99 3.15 -24.09
N ASN A 57 9.66 2.73 -22.86
CA ASN A 57 10.29 3.21 -21.64
C ASN A 57 11.15 2.14 -20.96
N PHE A 58 11.54 1.07 -21.67
CA PHE A 58 12.18 -0.11 -21.08
C PHE A 58 13.44 0.22 -20.29
N ASP A 59 14.30 1.09 -20.83
CA ASP A 59 15.58 1.48 -20.21
C ASP A 59 15.38 2.28 -18.90
N SER A 60 14.22 2.92 -18.74
CA SER A 60 13.87 3.67 -17.52
C SER A 60 13.12 2.82 -16.47
N ILE A 61 12.61 1.64 -16.86
CA ILE A 61 11.82 0.74 -16.01
C ILE A 61 12.72 -0.38 -15.49
N LYS A 62 12.98 -0.38 -14.17
CA LYS A 62 13.74 -1.45 -13.50
C LYS A 62 12.77 -2.46 -12.88
N ILE A 63 12.34 -3.44 -13.65
CA ILE A 63 11.54 -4.57 -13.16
C ILE A 63 12.35 -5.84 -13.34
N ASP A 64 12.69 -6.50 -12.22
CA ASP A 64 13.42 -7.76 -12.24
C ASP A 64 12.64 -8.85 -12.99
N GLY A 65 13.33 -9.53 -13.91
CA GLY A 65 12.75 -10.58 -14.74
C GLY A 65 11.96 -10.09 -15.97
N LEU A 66 11.84 -8.78 -16.19
CA LEU A 66 11.24 -8.24 -17.41
C LEU A 66 12.31 -8.17 -18.52
N HIS A 67 12.03 -8.80 -19.65
CA HIS A 67 12.93 -8.82 -20.81
C HIS A 67 12.28 -8.15 -22.03
N LEU A 68 13.03 -7.27 -22.68
CA LEU A 68 12.56 -6.52 -23.85
C LEU A 68 12.09 -7.44 -25.00
N ASP A 69 12.82 -8.53 -25.24
CA ASP A 69 12.47 -9.49 -26.31
C ASP A 69 11.16 -10.22 -26.00
N THR A 70 10.88 -10.52 -24.72
CA THR A 70 9.61 -11.12 -24.29
C THR A 70 8.45 -10.15 -24.55
N LEU A 71 8.62 -8.86 -24.23
CA LEU A 71 7.60 -7.84 -24.50
C LEU A 71 7.34 -7.69 -26.01
N LYS A 72 8.39 -7.65 -26.83
CA LYS A 72 8.26 -7.57 -28.30
C LYS A 72 7.59 -8.79 -28.89
N SER A 73 7.95 -10.00 -28.41
CA SER A 73 7.29 -11.24 -28.84
C SER A 73 5.80 -11.20 -28.46
N ARG A 74 5.49 -10.84 -27.23
CA ARG A 74 4.11 -10.74 -26.76
C ARG A 74 3.28 -9.72 -27.55
N LEU A 75 3.85 -8.57 -27.88
CA LEU A 75 3.21 -7.56 -28.70
C LEU A 75 2.81 -8.14 -30.08
N LYS A 76 3.76 -8.82 -30.73
CA LYS A 76 3.53 -9.48 -32.03
C LYS A 76 2.44 -10.55 -31.97
N ASP A 77 2.42 -11.35 -30.89
CA ASP A 77 1.39 -12.38 -30.68
C ASP A 77 0.01 -11.73 -30.55
N LEU A 78 -0.11 -10.66 -29.75
CA LEU A 78 -1.36 -9.92 -29.56
C LEU A 78 -1.85 -9.27 -30.85
N GLU A 79 -0.97 -8.70 -31.67
CA GLU A 79 -1.35 -8.10 -32.96
C GLU A 79 -1.96 -9.12 -33.92
N ASN A 80 -1.46 -10.36 -33.92
CA ASN A 80 -1.93 -11.43 -34.80
C ASN A 80 -3.13 -12.23 -34.25
N MET A 81 -3.39 -12.14 -32.93
CA MET A 81 -4.46 -12.84 -32.24
C MET A 81 -5.83 -12.22 -32.60
N SER A 82 -6.87 -13.03 -32.80
CA SER A 82 -8.24 -12.53 -32.90
C SER A 82 -8.75 -11.97 -31.57
N ASN A 83 -9.80 -11.14 -31.60
CA ASN A 83 -10.43 -10.63 -30.38
C ASN A 83 -11.00 -11.77 -29.50
N PHE A 84 -11.50 -12.84 -30.14
CA PHE A 84 -12.03 -14.00 -29.45
C PHE A 84 -10.92 -14.80 -28.73
N GLU A 85 -9.81 -15.06 -29.40
CA GLU A 85 -8.66 -15.76 -28.79
C GLU A 85 -8.08 -14.95 -27.62
N PHE A 86 -7.91 -13.63 -27.82
CA PHE A 86 -7.48 -12.73 -26.75
C PHE A 86 -8.44 -12.76 -25.55
N TYR A 87 -9.76 -12.70 -25.82
CA TYR A 87 -10.76 -12.74 -24.76
C TYR A 87 -10.70 -14.05 -23.97
N LYS A 88 -10.55 -15.19 -24.65
CA LYS A 88 -10.40 -16.50 -24.02
C LYS A 88 -9.14 -16.59 -23.15
N GLU A 89 -8.03 -16.05 -23.61
CA GLU A 89 -6.80 -15.97 -22.82
C GLU A 89 -6.96 -15.05 -21.59
N LEU A 90 -7.54 -13.85 -21.80
CA LEU A 90 -7.78 -12.87 -20.73
C LEU A 90 -8.67 -13.43 -19.61
N THR A 91 -9.62 -14.28 -19.97
CA THR A 91 -10.66 -14.81 -19.06
C THR A 91 -10.44 -16.28 -18.71
N GLU A 92 -9.22 -16.79 -18.86
CA GLU A 92 -8.88 -18.16 -18.52
C GLU A 92 -9.20 -18.45 -17.04
N GLY A 93 -9.94 -19.54 -16.81
CA GLY A 93 -10.35 -19.97 -15.45
C GLY A 93 -11.61 -19.29 -14.91
N LEU A 94 -12.24 -18.37 -15.65
CA LEU A 94 -13.51 -17.75 -15.28
C LEU A 94 -14.70 -18.54 -15.86
N TYR A 95 -15.88 -18.34 -15.27
CA TYR A 95 -17.16 -18.87 -15.77
C TYR A 95 -17.71 -17.92 -16.85
N TYR A 96 -18.74 -18.39 -17.58
CA TYR A 96 -19.40 -17.55 -18.59
C TYR A 96 -20.91 -17.57 -18.39
N ASP A 97 -21.55 -16.42 -18.56
CA ASP A 97 -23.00 -16.34 -18.67
C ASP A 97 -23.49 -16.73 -20.10
N GLU A 98 -24.80 -16.70 -20.31
CA GLU A 98 -25.42 -17.03 -21.60
C GLU A 98 -25.05 -16.06 -22.72
N GLU A 99 -24.63 -14.83 -22.39
CA GLU A 99 -24.21 -13.79 -23.32
C GLU A 99 -22.71 -13.89 -23.65
N GLY A 100 -21.99 -14.81 -23.01
CA GLY A 100 -20.56 -15.02 -23.19
C GLY A 100 -19.68 -14.07 -22.38
N ASN A 101 -20.25 -13.33 -21.42
CA ASN A 101 -19.46 -12.52 -20.51
C ASN A 101 -18.77 -13.41 -19.46
N ALA A 102 -17.54 -13.06 -19.10
CA ALA A 102 -16.80 -13.78 -18.08
C ALA A 102 -17.19 -13.29 -16.68
N LEU A 103 -17.55 -14.23 -15.82
CA LEU A 103 -17.98 -14.01 -14.44
C LEU A 103 -16.86 -14.35 -13.47
N SER A 104 -16.71 -13.53 -12.44
CA SER A 104 -15.85 -13.82 -11.28
C SER A 104 -16.68 -13.79 -10.01
N ASP A 105 -16.35 -14.68 -9.08
CA ASP A 105 -16.83 -14.67 -7.70
C ASP A 105 -15.74 -14.25 -6.70
N GLU A 106 -14.58 -13.82 -7.20
CA GLU A 106 -13.51 -13.29 -6.37
C GLU A 106 -13.79 -11.85 -5.97
N ASN A 107 -13.44 -11.49 -4.74
CA ASN A 107 -13.66 -10.14 -4.22
C ASN A 107 -12.88 -9.09 -5.04
N PRO A 108 -13.56 -8.19 -5.79
CA PRO A 108 -12.90 -7.16 -6.57
C PRO A 108 -12.24 -6.08 -5.69
N ASP A 109 -12.69 -5.94 -4.42
CA ASP A 109 -12.16 -5.02 -3.43
C ASP A 109 -11.10 -5.69 -2.53
N GLY A 110 -10.50 -6.80 -2.96
CA GLY A 110 -9.43 -7.48 -2.22
C GLY A 110 -8.16 -6.64 -2.17
N HIS A 111 -7.62 -6.43 -0.96
CA HIS A 111 -6.42 -5.64 -0.73
C HIS A 111 -5.34 -6.37 0.08
N TRP A 112 -5.65 -7.52 0.70
CA TRP A 112 -4.71 -8.25 1.54
C TRP A 112 -4.97 -9.76 1.54
N ASN A 113 -3.91 -10.54 1.79
CA ASN A 113 -3.97 -12.00 1.92
C ASN A 113 -3.96 -12.43 3.39
N THR A 114 -3.13 -11.80 4.21
CA THR A 114 -3.04 -12.05 5.65
C THR A 114 -3.09 -10.72 6.39
N CYS A 115 -3.91 -10.67 7.44
CA CYS A 115 -4.08 -9.47 8.25
C CYS A 115 -4.27 -9.85 9.72
N ASN A 116 -3.58 -9.13 10.62
CA ASN A 116 -3.65 -9.37 12.08
C ASN A 116 -3.61 -8.04 12.82
N ILE A 117 -4.23 -7.99 13.99
CA ILE A 117 -4.12 -6.85 14.89
C ILE A 117 -2.69 -6.80 15.43
N GLY A 118 -2.04 -5.68 15.19
CA GLY A 118 -0.63 -5.50 15.56
C GLY A 118 0.33 -6.39 14.77
N ARG A 119 1.47 -6.62 15.27
CA ARG A 119 2.63 -7.44 14.91
C ARG A 119 3.90 -6.59 14.72
N ASN A 120 4.86 -7.12 13.92
CA ASN A 120 6.26 -6.65 13.92
C ASN A 120 6.47 -5.27 13.28
N PHE A 121 5.63 -4.86 12.34
CA PHE A 121 5.82 -3.61 11.55
C PHE A 121 4.75 -2.56 11.85
N ALA A 122 3.62 -2.93 12.49
CA ALA A 122 2.62 -1.97 12.90
C ALA A 122 3.11 -1.19 14.14
N ILE A 123 2.94 0.12 14.13
CA ILE A 123 3.29 0.97 15.27
C ILE A 123 2.13 0.94 16.26
N PRO A 124 2.34 0.53 17.52
CA PRO A 124 1.30 0.53 18.53
C PRO A 124 0.87 1.96 18.87
N LEU A 125 -0.39 2.10 19.27
CA LEU A 125 -0.96 3.33 19.80
C LEU A 125 -0.39 3.57 21.22
N LYS A 126 0.16 4.75 21.47
CA LYS A 126 0.57 5.19 22.80
C LYS A 126 -0.63 5.72 23.55
N LEU A 127 -0.86 5.23 24.77
CA LEU A 127 -1.99 5.63 25.58
C LEU A 127 -1.61 6.69 26.61
N LYS A 128 -2.59 7.48 27.04
CA LYS A 128 -2.39 8.55 28.05
C LYS A 128 -1.93 8.04 29.41
N ASP A 129 -2.16 6.76 29.72
CA ASP A 129 -1.65 6.09 30.93
C ASP A 129 -0.19 5.60 30.81
N GLY A 130 0.44 5.84 29.65
CA GLY A 130 1.81 5.41 29.35
C GLY A 130 1.94 3.99 28.80
N SER A 131 0.85 3.24 28.67
CA SER A 131 0.85 1.92 28.05
C SER A 131 0.77 2.00 26.51
N GLU A 132 0.90 0.85 25.84
CA GLU A 132 0.75 0.72 24.40
C GLU A 132 -0.30 -0.33 24.06
N SER A 133 -1.06 -0.10 22.99
CA SER A 133 -2.07 -1.03 22.48
C SER A 133 -2.22 -0.89 20.96
N TYR A 134 -2.67 -1.96 20.30
CA TYR A 134 -3.08 -1.88 18.89
C TYR A 134 -4.57 -1.59 18.73
N THR A 135 -5.32 -1.51 19.85
CA THR A 135 -6.73 -1.16 19.85
C THR A 135 -7.03 -0.26 21.03
N ALA A 136 -7.60 0.92 20.78
CA ALA A 136 -7.95 1.87 21.84
C ALA A 136 -9.05 2.83 21.39
N ARG A 137 -9.77 3.43 22.34
CA ARG A 137 -10.64 4.57 22.06
C ARG A 137 -9.82 5.82 21.77
N ASN A 138 -10.27 6.66 20.84
CA ASN A 138 -9.58 7.88 20.46
C ASN A 138 -9.22 8.77 21.67
N LYS A 139 -10.14 8.92 22.64
CA LYS A 139 -9.92 9.70 23.86
C LYS A 139 -8.77 9.18 24.74
N ASP A 140 -8.43 7.90 24.65
CA ASP A 140 -7.41 7.25 25.48
C ASP A 140 -6.01 7.31 24.84
N ILE A 141 -5.93 7.71 23.55
CA ILE A 141 -4.68 7.78 22.79
C ILE A 141 -3.97 9.11 23.08
N ASP A 142 -2.66 9.04 23.34
CA ASP A 142 -1.77 10.20 23.42
C ASP A 142 -1.21 10.54 22.02
N TRP A 143 -2.02 11.27 21.23
CA TRP A 143 -1.62 11.70 19.90
C TRP A 143 -0.38 12.61 19.91
N ASP A 144 -0.18 13.38 20.96
CA ASP A 144 1.03 14.19 21.13
C ASP A 144 2.28 13.30 21.22
N ALA A 145 2.20 12.22 21.99
CA ALA A 145 3.29 11.24 22.07
C ALA A 145 3.49 10.47 20.77
N MET A 146 2.42 10.21 20.02
CA MET A 146 2.51 9.59 18.68
C MET A 146 3.26 10.48 17.67
N HIS A 147 3.07 11.83 17.74
CA HIS A 147 3.70 12.78 16.80
C HIS A 147 5.07 13.25 17.22
N LYS A 148 5.31 13.39 18.53
CA LYS A 148 6.54 14.01 19.04
C LYS A 148 7.72 13.05 19.14
N ALA A 149 7.49 11.76 18.99
CA ALA A 149 8.54 10.77 19.12
C ALA A 149 9.67 11.08 18.13
N ASN A 150 10.73 11.67 18.67
CA ASN A 150 12.06 11.68 18.05
C ASN A 150 12.33 12.61 16.87
N LYS A 151 11.51 13.65 16.59
CA LYS A 151 11.83 14.61 15.50
C LYS A 151 13.29 15.10 15.54
N LYS A 152 13.80 15.41 16.75
CA LYS A 152 15.19 15.85 16.94
C LYS A 152 16.19 14.74 16.62
N VAL A 153 15.91 13.51 17.02
CA VAL A 153 16.79 12.36 16.80
C VAL A 153 16.89 12.03 15.31
N TYR A 154 15.76 12.00 14.60
CA TYR A 154 15.76 11.78 13.15
C TYR A 154 16.40 12.95 12.39
N ALA A 155 16.15 14.20 12.78
CA ALA A 155 16.84 15.35 12.21
C ALA A 155 18.35 15.25 12.40
N SER A 156 18.79 14.89 13.61
CA SER A 156 20.20 14.67 13.93
C SER A 156 20.79 13.49 13.15
N ALA A 157 20.07 12.39 13.03
CA ALA A 157 20.52 11.23 12.25
C ALA A 157 20.70 11.57 10.78
N TRP A 158 19.82 12.39 10.17
CA TRP A 158 20.00 12.90 8.83
C TRP A 158 21.30 13.71 8.69
N GLU A 159 21.57 14.63 9.62
CA GLU A 159 22.80 15.43 9.67
C GLU A 159 24.04 14.54 9.82
N LEU A 160 23.98 13.52 10.69
CA LEU A 160 25.04 12.55 10.87
C LEU A 160 25.40 11.81 9.57
N VAL A 161 24.37 11.30 8.87
CA VAL A 161 24.58 10.47 7.68
C VAL A 161 24.91 11.33 6.47
N MET A 162 24.19 12.43 6.25
CA MET A 162 24.33 13.27 5.05
C MET A 162 25.49 14.26 5.16
N GLU A 163 25.73 14.78 6.37
CA GLU A 163 26.75 15.78 6.63
C GLU A 163 28.04 15.16 7.22
N GLY A 164 28.01 13.87 7.55
CA GLY A 164 29.18 13.14 8.07
C GLY A 164 29.51 13.45 9.53
N ARG A 165 28.51 13.82 10.34
CA ARG A 165 28.66 14.02 11.79
C ARG A 165 28.67 12.68 12.52
N GLU A 166 29.48 12.52 13.55
CA GLU A 166 29.51 11.32 14.38
C GLU A 166 28.32 11.28 15.37
N PRO A 167 27.72 10.09 15.64
CA PRO A 167 26.65 9.95 16.61
C PRO A 167 27.10 10.28 18.04
N SER A 168 26.31 11.06 18.77
CA SER A 168 26.59 11.52 20.13
C SER A 168 25.78 10.78 21.21
N THR A 169 24.68 10.08 20.81
CA THR A 169 23.84 9.29 21.72
C THR A 169 23.65 7.87 21.20
N ASP A 170 23.19 6.95 22.07
CA ASP A 170 22.89 5.57 21.66
C ASP A 170 21.68 5.51 20.70
N GLU A 171 20.71 6.41 20.85
CA GLU A 171 19.58 6.55 19.92
C GLU A 171 20.05 6.98 18.55
N GLU A 172 20.89 8.02 18.46
CA GLU A 172 21.52 8.45 17.20
C GLU A 172 22.33 7.33 16.56
N ARG A 173 23.08 6.56 17.36
CA ARG A 173 23.89 5.43 16.90
C ARG A 173 23.03 4.31 16.31
N THR A 174 21.90 4.00 16.94
CA THR A 174 20.95 3.00 16.45
C THR A 174 20.37 3.40 15.11
N ILE A 175 19.92 4.65 14.98
CA ILE A 175 19.36 5.18 13.73
C ILE A 175 20.44 5.28 12.64
N TYR A 176 21.63 5.79 12.98
CA TYR A 176 22.77 5.87 12.07
C TYR A 176 23.15 4.50 11.49
N ASN A 177 23.17 3.46 12.34
CA ASN A 177 23.45 2.09 11.90
C ASN A 177 22.36 1.51 10.98
N SER A 178 21.11 1.95 11.13
CA SER A 178 20.02 1.55 10.23
C SER A 178 20.09 2.24 8.86
N MET A 179 20.76 3.40 8.78
CA MET A 179 20.93 4.21 7.55
C MET A 179 22.24 3.89 6.81
N LYS A 180 22.64 2.63 6.73
CA LYS A 180 23.94 2.22 6.15
C LYS A 180 24.11 2.55 4.68
N ASP A 181 23.02 2.58 3.92
CA ASP A 181 23.02 2.87 2.50
C ASP A 181 22.52 4.30 2.24
N LYS A 182 23.46 5.25 2.16
CA LYS A 182 23.16 6.67 1.90
C LYS A 182 22.43 6.87 0.58
N ASP A 183 22.83 6.15 -0.46
CA ASP A 183 22.26 6.33 -1.80
C ASP A 183 20.78 5.93 -1.84
N MET A 184 20.41 4.90 -1.08
CA MET A 184 19.02 4.51 -0.90
C MET A 184 18.20 5.62 -0.24
N TYR A 185 18.72 6.27 0.80
CA TYR A 185 18.00 7.37 1.47
C TYR A 185 17.91 8.61 0.60
N PHE A 186 18.98 8.98 -0.12
CA PHE A 186 18.94 10.07 -1.09
C PHE A 186 17.96 9.83 -2.24
N SER A 187 17.83 8.59 -2.69
CA SER A 187 16.86 8.25 -3.73
C SER A 187 15.42 8.28 -3.24
N LYS A 188 15.19 7.93 -1.96
CA LYS A 188 13.87 7.85 -1.35
C LYS A 188 13.38 9.21 -0.84
N PHE A 189 14.23 9.98 -0.16
CA PHE A 189 13.84 11.21 0.53
C PHE A 189 14.41 12.44 -0.17
N LYS A 190 13.53 13.34 -0.60
CA LYS A 190 13.90 14.56 -1.35
C LYS A 190 14.57 15.64 -0.47
N SER A 191 14.33 15.61 0.85
CA SER A 191 14.84 16.59 1.81
C SER A 191 14.89 16.01 3.22
N LYS A 192 15.61 16.69 4.12
CA LYS A 192 15.62 16.43 5.56
C LYS A 192 14.20 16.46 6.15
N GLU A 193 13.42 17.45 5.76
CA GLU A 193 12.05 17.62 6.23
C GLU A 193 11.17 16.42 5.81
N HIS A 194 11.27 16.00 4.56
CA HIS A 194 10.58 14.78 4.07
C HIS A 194 10.98 13.55 4.88
N TYR A 195 12.27 13.33 5.12
CA TYR A 195 12.76 12.21 5.93
C TYR A 195 12.24 12.25 7.37
N VAL A 196 12.33 13.41 8.02
CA VAL A 196 11.87 13.58 9.41
C VAL A 196 10.35 13.37 9.50
N ASN A 197 9.57 13.96 8.61
CA ASN A 197 8.12 13.78 8.60
C ASN A 197 7.73 12.33 8.34
N TYR A 198 8.34 11.66 7.37
CA TYR A 198 8.12 10.23 7.10
C TYR A 198 8.39 9.37 8.34
N SER A 199 9.48 9.66 9.06
CA SER A 199 9.95 8.84 10.19
C SER A 199 9.23 9.14 11.50
N THR A 200 8.61 10.31 11.65
CA THR A 200 8.04 10.79 12.93
C THR A 200 6.55 11.13 12.88
N SER A 201 5.97 11.31 11.70
CA SER A 201 4.51 11.48 11.58
C SER A 201 3.81 10.16 11.82
N TYR A 202 2.67 10.22 12.49
CA TYR A 202 1.79 9.06 12.57
C TYR A 202 1.02 8.91 11.27
N TRP A 203 1.18 7.80 10.61
CA TRP A 203 0.47 7.44 9.40
C TRP A 203 0.38 5.92 9.23
N ASN A 204 -0.58 5.47 8.47
CA ASN A 204 -0.72 4.08 8.04
C ASN A 204 -0.85 4.04 6.52
N TYR A 205 -0.52 2.90 5.92
CA TYR A 205 -0.64 2.70 4.48
C TYR A 205 -2.06 2.89 3.98
N ALA A 206 -3.05 2.45 4.77
CA ALA A 206 -4.46 2.59 4.46
C ALA A 206 -5.30 2.96 5.70
N TYR A 207 -6.50 3.44 5.42
CA TYR A 207 -7.55 3.79 6.37
C TYR A 207 -8.86 3.14 5.95
N VAL A 208 -9.62 2.63 6.94
CA VAL A 208 -10.96 2.04 6.75
C VAL A 208 -11.86 2.47 7.90
N ASP A 209 -13.09 2.86 7.62
CA ASP A 209 -14.15 3.03 8.61
C ASP A 209 -15.48 2.45 8.14
N GLU A 210 -16.53 2.49 8.99
CA GLU A 210 -17.85 1.95 8.69
C GLU A 210 -18.58 2.68 7.54
N LYS A 211 -18.16 3.89 7.20
CA LYS A 211 -18.80 4.76 6.19
C LYS A 211 -18.03 4.85 4.90
N GLN A 212 -16.74 4.60 4.96
CA GLN A 212 -15.83 4.79 3.85
C GLN A 212 -15.35 3.44 3.33
N LYS A 213 -15.15 3.41 2.03
CA LYS A 213 -14.40 2.34 1.40
C LYS A 213 -12.93 2.43 1.80
N TRP A 214 -12.19 1.39 1.51
CA TRP A 214 -10.73 1.39 1.58
C TRP A 214 -10.13 2.64 0.93
N VAL A 215 -9.31 3.36 1.70
CA VAL A 215 -8.56 4.52 1.22
C VAL A 215 -7.09 4.27 1.56
N ASP A 216 -6.22 4.31 0.58
CA ASP A 216 -4.80 4.03 0.77
C ASP A 216 -3.90 5.12 0.16
N ILE A 217 -2.60 4.94 0.32
CA ILE A 217 -1.56 5.85 -0.14
C ILE A 217 -1.63 6.17 -1.64
N ASN A 218 -2.20 5.27 -2.46
CA ASN A 218 -2.36 5.48 -3.90
C ASN A 218 -3.47 6.50 -4.23
N SER A 219 -4.29 6.88 -3.25
CA SER A 219 -5.31 7.94 -3.41
C SER A 219 -4.71 9.36 -3.37
N ALA A 220 -3.46 9.52 -2.92
CA ALA A 220 -2.72 10.77 -2.92
C ALA A 220 -1.84 10.90 -4.16
N LYS A 221 -1.38 12.11 -4.48
CA LYS A 221 -0.47 12.36 -5.61
C LYS A 221 0.89 11.66 -5.44
N ASN A 222 1.33 11.54 -4.19
CA ASN A 222 2.58 10.90 -3.80
C ASN A 222 2.56 10.54 -2.31
N GLU A 223 3.55 9.74 -1.88
CA GLU A 223 3.72 9.28 -0.51
C GLU A 223 3.85 10.44 0.50
N GLU A 224 4.55 11.51 0.14
CA GLU A 224 4.76 12.67 1.01
C GLU A 224 3.45 13.41 1.32
N GLU A 225 2.58 13.61 0.31
CA GLU A 225 1.26 14.20 0.51
C GLU A 225 0.40 13.33 1.44
N TRP A 226 0.41 12.01 1.24
CA TRP A 226 -0.30 11.07 2.10
C TRP A 226 0.13 11.17 3.56
N ILE A 227 1.44 11.09 3.82
CA ILE A 227 2.00 11.13 5.16
C ILE A 227 1.67 12.44 5.87
N ASN A 228 1.85 13.56 5.19
CA ASN A 228 1.61 14.89 5.76
C ASN A 228 0.12 15.15 6.03
N ALA A 229 -0.79 14.62 5.22
CA ALA A 229 -2.22 14.82 5.36
C ALA A 229 -2.93 13.75 6.21
N PHE A 230 -2.29 12.62 6.52
CA PHE A 230 -2.95 11.48 7.16
C PHE A 230 -3.63 11.85 8.48
N TYR A 231 -2.91 12.52 9.36
CA TYR A 231 -3.42 12.90 10.67
C TYR A 231 -4.61 13.85 10.56
N GLU A 232 -4.47 14.91 9.78
CA GLU A 232 -5.53 15.92 9.60
C GLU A 232 -6.78 15.32 8.94
N ARG A 233 -6.58 14.40 8.02
CA ARG A 233 -7.65 13.81 7.23
C ARG A 233 -8.40 12.71 7.95
N PHE A 234 -7.70 11.86 8.70
CA PHE A 234 -8.26 10.61 9.24
C PHE A 234 -8.29 10.54 10.77
N VAL A 235 -7.49 11.34 11.47
CA VAL A 235 -7.41 11.29 12.94
C VAL A 235 -8.14 12.47 13.58
N LEU A 236 -7.87 13.70 13.14
CA LEU A 236 -8.51 14.90 13.71
C LEU A 236 -10.05 14.88 13.68
N PRO A 237 -10.72 14.31 12.65
CA PRO A 237 -12.18 14.27 12.61
C PRO A 237 -12.82 13.23 13.53
N LEU A 238 -12.03 12.35 14.18
CA LEU A 238 -12.56 11.26 15.00
C LEU A 238 -13.17 11.78 16.30
N HIS A 239 -14.24 11.12 16.72
CA HIS A 239 -14.87 11.37 18.01
C HIS A 239 -14.14 10.63 19.13
N ASP A 240 -14.26 11.13 20.36
CA ASP A 240 -13.60 10.57 21.56
C ASP A 240 -13.84 9.07 21.75
N ASN A 241 -15.03 8.60 21.42
CA ASN A 241 -15.43 7.20 21.62
C ASN A 241 -15.19 6.31 20.40
N ASP A 242 -14.65 6.82 19.30
CA ASP A 242 -14.32 5.98 18.13
C ASP A 242 -13.25 4.96 18.53
N LEU A 243 -13.52 3.69 18.21
CA LEU A 243 -12.57 2.60 18.44
C LEU A 243 -11.62 2.52 17.27
N ILE A 244 -10.33 2.64 17.55
CA ILE A 244 -9.25 2.59 16.57
C ILE A 244 -8.51 1.29 16.75
N THR A 245 -8.30 0.55 15.66
CA THR A 245 -7.51 -0.69 15.65
C THR A 245 -6.48 -0.62 14.52
N ILE A 246 -5.22 -0.96 14.85
CA ILE A 246 -4.13 -0.99 13.89
C ILE A 246 -3.85 -2.44 13.47
N PHE A 247 -4.00 -2.70 12.18
CA PHE A 247 -3.69 -3.98 11.56
C PHE A 247 -2.34 -3.93 10.84
N GLU A 248 -1.66 -5.06 10.88
CA GLU A 248 -0.58 -5.38 9.95
C GLU A 248 -1.10 -6.36 8.93
N CYS A 249 -1.05 -5.99 7.67
CA CYS A 249 -1.53 -6.80 6.56
C CYS A 249 -0.38 -7.14 5.60
N SER A 250 -0.54 -8.21 4.83
CA SER A 250 0.42 -8.57 3.77
C SER A 250 -0.28 -8.94 2.47
N ILE A 251 0.41 -8.63 1.37
CA ILE A 251 0.09 -9.11 0.02
C ILE A 251 1.19 -10.08 -0.40
N ASN A 252 0.79 -11.26 -0.87
CA ASN A 252 1.70 -12.23 -1.47
C ASN A 252 1.68 -12.00 -2.99
N ASN A 253 2.80 -11.55 -3.53
CA ASN A 253 3.02 -11.44 -4.98
C ASN A 253 3.40 -12.80 -5.57
#